data_59828e9cd72194621ce8baeb0da37873
#
_entry.id   59828e9cd72194621ce8baeb0da37873
#
_cell.length_a   1.000
_cell.length_b   1.000
_cell.length_c   1.000
_cell.angle_alpha   90.00
_cell.angle_beta   90.00
_cell.angle_gamma   90.00
#
_symmetry.space_group_name_H-M   'P 1'
#
loop_
_entity.id
_entity.type
_entity.pdbx_description
1 polymer ?
#
loop_
_entity_poly.entity_id
_entity_poly.type
_entity_poly.pdbx_seq_one_letter_code
_entity_poly.pdbx_strand_id
1 'polypeptide(L)'
;MNTAKPNTESGSKSCNAMTISNSKYSEVNALRKAFVGCRCEVKFIDDSLGAVVFLQIAEAGVVYITGFSGKRAKPDFNYRFRSIEQADCYQESWYKGLVSRATANAERKAEKASKRVQPHPLEIGDVLVASWGYDQTNYDYYQVTRLVGRQSVEIRELSQQAAETGFLQGECVPVKGFFKGEP
;
A
#
# COMPACT_ATOMS: atom_id res chain seq x y z
N MET A 1 29.31 -51.83 -4.17
CA MET A 1 28.28 -50.89 -4.63
C MET A 1 27.51 -50.40 -3.40
N ASN A 2 27.92 -49.27 -2.83
CA ASN A 2 27.31 -48.66 -1.64
C ASN A 2 26.41 -47.52 -2.10
N THR A 3 25.10 -47.72 -1.97
CA THR A 3 24.11 -46.64 -2.20
C THR A 3 23.85 -45.93 -0.89
N ALA A 4 24.39 -44.74 -0.77
CA ALA A 4 24.10 -43.81 0.35
C ALA A 4 22.71 -43.21 0.14
N LYS A 5 21.83 -43.33 1.15
CA LYS A 5 20.56 -42.63 1.25
C LYS A 5 20.80 -41.17 1.67
N PRO A 6 20.10 -40.17 1.11
CA PRO A 6 20.18 -38.82 1.61
C PRO A 6 19.38 -38.70 2.92
N ASN A 7 20.06 -38.18 3.91
CA ASN A 7 19.55 -37.88 5.23
C ASN A 7 18.73 -36.56 5.14
N THR A 8 17.41 -36.64 5.22
CA THR A 8 16.54 -35.47 5.36
C THR A 8 16.47 -35.09 6.83
N GLU A 9 17.38 -34.24 7.26
CA GLU A 9 17.25 -33.54 8.53
C GLU A 9 16.16 -32.48 8.42
N SER A 10 14.97 -32.81 8.93
CA SER A 10 13.92 -31.84 9.24
C SER A 10 14.35 -31.04 10.46
N GLY A 11 15.03 -29.92 10.24
CA GLY A 11 15.35 -28.96 11.27
C GLY A 11 14.07 -28.34 11.83
N SER A 12 13.53 -28.91 12.91
CA SER A 12 12.54 -28.24 13.76
C SER A 12 13.19 -27.01 14.35
N LYS A 13 12.94 -25.83 13.75
CA LYS A 13 13.29 -24.55 14.38
C LYS A 13 12.48 -24.43 15.65
N SER A 14 13.11 -24.68 16.79
CA SER A 14 12.64 -24.33 18.11
C SER A 14 12.17 -22.89 18.10
N CYS A 15 10.85 -22.70 18.24
CA CYS A 15 10.25 -21.38 18.45
C CYS A 15 10.67 -20.92 19.84
N ASN A 16 11.75 -20.15 19.94
CA ASN A 16 12.06 -19.38 21.12
C ASN A 16 10.82 -18.53 21.43
N ALA A 17 10.29 -18.67 22.63
CA ALA A 17 9.23 -17.83 23.17
C ALA A 17 9.70 -16.37 23.19
N MET A 18 9.56 -15.66 22.09
CA MET A 18 9.80 -14.22 22.02
C MET A 18 8.80 -13.53 22.93
N THR A 19 9.30 -12.98 24.01
CA THR A 19 8.49 -12.27 24.99
C THR A 19 7.95 -10.99 24.33
N ILE A 20 6.63 -10.83 24.31
CA ILE A 20 5.90 -9.65 23.78
C ILE A 20 6.45 -8.31 24.33
N SER A 21 7.10 -8.34 25.48
CA SER A 21 7.59 -7.16 26.22
C SER A 21 8.74 -6.39 25.56
N ASN A 22 9.50 -7.00 24.63
CA ASN A 22 10.65 -6.36 23.97
C ASN A 22 10.38 -5.89 22.53
N SER A 23 9.15 -5.98 22.07
CA SER A 23 8.74 -5.56 20.73
C SER A 23 8.51 -4.04 20.66
N LYS A 24 8.84 -3.40 19.51
CA LYS A 24 8.45 -2.01 19.25
C LYS A 24 6.92 -1.82 19.23
N TYR A 25 6.16 -2.89 19.27
CA TYR A 25 4.69 -2.94 19.33
C TYR A 25 4.18 -3.38 20.70
N SER A 26 5.00 -3.32 21.76
CA SER A 26 4.66 -3.84 23.11
C SER A 26 3.33 -3.30 23.63
N GLU A 27 3.08 -2.00 23.56
CA GLU A 27 1.82 -1.37 24.00
C GLU A 27 0.61 -1.89 23.22
N VAL A 28 0.72 -1.94 21.90
CA VAL A 28 -0.37 -2.46 21.05
C VAL A 28 -0.58 -3.95 21.26
N ASN A 29 0.49 -4.71 21.48
CA ASN A 29 0.40 -6.14 21.73
C ASN A 29 -0.23 -6.43 23.12
N ALA A 30 -0.06 -5.56 24.10
CA ALA A 30 -0.79 -5.64 25.35
C ALA A 30 -2.31 -5.50 25.16
N LEU A 31 -2.75 -4.53 24.34
CA LEU A 31 -4.16 -4.37 23.96
C LEU A 31 -4.69 -5.58 23.18
N ARG A 32 -3.90 -6.12 22.26
CA ARG A 32 -4.24 -7.33 21.48
C ARG A 32 -4.38 -8.55 22.40
N LYS A 33 -3.47 -8.71 23.37
CA LYS A 33 -3.56 -9.78 24.35
C LYS A 33 -4.79 -9.64 25.22
N ALA A 34 -5.16 -8.42 25.65
CA ALA A 34 -6.38 -8.17 26.38
C ALA A 34 -7.63 -8.52 25.55
N PHE A 35 -7.62 -8.26 24.25
CA PHE A 35 -8.71 -8.62 23.33
C PHE A 35 -8.92 -10.13 23.22
N VAL A 36 -7.85 -10.92 23.07
CA VAL A 36 -7.96 -12.39 22.89
C VAL A 36 -8.12 -13.13 24.23
N GLY A 37 -7.80 -12.49 25.35
CA GLY A 37 -7.95 -13.05 26.70
C GLY A 37 -6.76 -13.89 27.17
N CYS A 38 -6.86 -14.35 28.43
CA CYS A 38 -5.77 -15.02 29.15
C CYS A 38 -5.48 -16.45 28.65
N ARG A 39 -6.46 -17.13 28.03
CA ARG A 39 -6.32 -18.53 27.58
C ARG A 39 -5.57 -18.67 26.24
N CYS A 40 -5.22 -17.56 25.58
CA CYS A 40 -4.54 -17.59 24.31
C CYS A 40 -3.02 -17.51 24.51
N GLU A 41 -2.30 -18.33 23.77
CA GLU A 41 -0.85 -18.33 23.71
C GLU A 41 -0.38 -17.60 22.45
N VAL A 42 0.84 -17.04 22.52
CA VAL A 42 1.46 -16.42 21.34
C VAL A 42 2.06 -17.51 20.50
N LYS A 43 1.57 -17.69 19.29
CA LYS A 43 2.06 -18.67 18.34
C LYS A 43 3.14 -18.13 17.40
N PHE A 44 3.00 -16.87 17.00
CA PHE A 44 3.88 -16.25 16.00
C PHE A 44 4.02 -14.77 16.26
N ILE A 45 5.24 -14.22 16.09
CA ILE A 45 5.55 -12.79 16.14
C ILE A 45 6.52 -12.45 15.02
N ASP A 46 6.24 -11.33 14.34
CA ASP A 46 7.17 -10.64 13.45
C ASP A 46 7.10 -9.12 13.72
N ASP A 47 8.13 -8.60 14.35
CA ASP A 47 8.24 -7.18 14.69
C ASP A 47 8.48 -6.28 13.49
N SER A 48 8.94 -6.80 12.36
CA SER A 48 9.16 -6.00 11.16
C SER A 48 7.84 -5.50 10.58
N LEU A 49 6.83 -6.35 10.56
CA LEU A 49 5.48 -6.09 10.06
C LEU A 49 4.48 -5.78 11.19
N GLY A 50 4.90 -5.89 12.46
CA GLY A 50 4.01 -5.82 13.62
C GLY A 50 2.96 -6.92 13.60
N ALA A 51 3.33 -8.09 13.05
CA ALA A 51 2.45 -9.24 12.98
C ALA A 51 2.53 -10.08 14.25
N VAL A 52 1.37 -10.45 14.80
CA VAL A 52 1.26 -11.39 15.92
C VAL A 52 0.06 -12.29 15.72
N VAL A 53 0.24 -13.56 16.03
CA VAL A 53 -0.83 -14.56 15.98
C VAL A 53 -0.95 -15.21 17.35
N PHE A 54 -2.15 -15.22 17.87
CA PHE A 54 -2.53 -15.90 19.09
C PHE A 54 -3.27 -17.18 18.78
N LEU A 55 -2.97 -18.23 19.55
CA LEU A 55 -3.55 -19.56 19.46
C LEU A 55 -4.33 -19.85 20.74
N GLN A 56 -5.51 -20.44 20.58
CA GLN A 56 -6.29 -21.03 21.67
C GLN A 56 -6.78 -22.41 21.23
N ILE A 57 -6.58 -23.41 22.07
CA ILE A 57 -7.10 -24.76 21.87
C ILE A 57 -8.23 -24.97 22.89
N ALA A 58 -9.43 -25.26 22.40
CA ALA A 58 -10.58 -25.57 23.23
C ALA A 58 -10.62 -27.05 23.60
N GLU A 59 -11.43 -27.40 24.62
CA GLU A 59 -11.51 -28.76 25.18
C GLU A 59 -11.88 -29.85 24.16
N ALA A 60 -12.57 -29.51 23.08
CA ALA A 60 -12.92 -30.46 22.01
C ALA A 60 -11.86 -30.58 20.90
N GLY A 61 -10.63 -30.09 21.11
CA GLY A 61 -9.59 -30.06 20.09
C GLY A 61 -9.80 -29.01 19.02
N VAL A 62 -10.78 -28.14 19.20
CA VAL A 62 -11.05 -27.04 18.29
C VAL A 62 -10.00 -25.94 18.46
N VAL A 63 -9.47 -25.47 17.35
CA VAL A 63 -8.39 -24.48 17.31
C VAL A 63 -8.95 -23.12 16.90
N TYR A 64 -8.67 -22.10 17.69
CA TYR A 64 -8.93 -20.71 17.34
C TYR A 64 -7.61 -19.99 17.12
N ILE A 65 -7.50 -19.25 16.04
CA ILE A 65 -6.37 -18.36 15.80
C ILE A 65 -6.86 -16.95 15.53
N THR A 66 -6.16 -15.99 16.13
CA THR A 66 -6.44 -14.56 15.96
C THR A 66 -5.16 -13.88 15.53
N GLY A 67 -5.17 -13.25 14.37
CA GLY A 67 -4.01 -12.56 13.79
C GLY A 67 -4.19 -11.06 13.74
N PHE A 68 -3.11 -10.35 13.99
CA PHE A 68 -3.02 -8.89 13.96
C PHE A 68 -1.81 -8.46 13.16
N SER A 69 -1.88 -7.30 12.51
CA SER A 69 -0.74 -6.71 11.82
C SER A 69 -0.65 -5.18 11.99
N GLY A 70 0.56 -4.64 11.80
CA GLY A 70 0.84 -3.22 11.87
C GLY A 70 0.61 -2.62 13.26
N LYS A 71 0.04 -1.42 13.34
CA LYS A 71 -0.18 -0.66 14.58
C LYS A 71 -1.62 -0.77 15.12
N ARG A 72 -2.46 -1.60 14.53
CA ARG A 72 -3.88 -1.70 14.91
C ARG A 72 -4.10 -2.70 16.03
N ALA A 73 -4.98 -2.37 16.96
CA ALA A 73 -5.46 -3.30 17.99
C ALA A 73 -6.58 -4.21 17.48
N LYS A 74 -7.26 -3.85 16.36
CA LYS A 74 -8.29 -4.67 15.74
C LYS A 74 -7.66 -5.84 15.00
N PRO A 75 -8.19 -7.09 15.16
CA PRO A 75 -7.67 -8.26 14.46
C PRO A 75 -7.90 -8.16 12.94
N ASP A 76 -6.95 -8.71 12.18
CA ASP A 76 -7.11 -8.93 10.74
C ASP A 76 -8.02 -10.13 10.49
N PHE A 77 -7.93 -11.14 11.36
CA PHE A 77 -8.80 -12.30 11.36
C PHE A 77 -8.93 -12.89 12.77
N ASN A 78 -10.05 -13.58 12.99
CA ASN A 78 -10.33 -14.39 14.18
C ASN A 78 -11.16 -15.59 13.73
N TYR A 79 -10.50 -16.74 13.54
CA TYR A 79 -11.12 -17.90 12.90
C TYR A 79 -10.97 -19.16 13.73
N ARG A 80 -11.97 -20.04 13.55
CA ARG A 80 -12.04 -21.38 14.12
C ARG A 80 -11.62 -22.40 13.08
N PHE A 81 -10.77 -23.34 13.48
CA PHE A 81 -10.28 -24.44 12.64
C PHE A 81 -10.56 -25.78 13.31
N ARG A 82 -10.65 -26.83 12.49
CA ARG A 82 -10.86 -28.20 12.98
C ARG A 82 -9.54 -28.85 13.40
N SER A 83 -8.40 -28.39 12.90
CA SER A 83 -7.08 -28.90 13.22
C SER A 83 -6.02 -27.79 13.22
N ILE A 84 -4.90 -28.07 13.88
CA ILE A 84 -3.75 -27.14 13.93
C ILE A 84 -3.15 -26.95 12.54
N GLU A 85 -3.07 -28.02 11.72
CA GLU A 85 -2.50 -27.98 10.37
C GLU A 85 -3.26 -27.02 9.47
N GLN A 86 -4.60 -27.03 9.56
CA GLN A 86 -5.43 -26.06 8.81
C GLN A 86 -5.19 -24.63 9.26
N ALA A 87 -5.06 -24.42 10.57
CA ALA A 87 -4.74 -23.10 11.14
C ALA A 87 -3.36 -22.63 10.70
N ASP A 88 -2.36 -23.52 10.63
CA ASP A 88 -1.02 -23.23 10.18
C ASP A 88 -0.98 -22.84 8.70
N CYS A 89 -1.63 -23.60 7.83
CA CYS A 89 -1.74 -23.28 6.42
C CYS A 89 -2.37 -21.92 6.20
N TYR A 90 -3.42 -21.59 6.96
CA TYR A 90 -4.07 -20.28 6.89
C TYR A 90 -3.13 -19.15 7.35
N GLN A 91 -2.49 -19.34 8.50
CA GLN A 91 -1.52 -18.38 9.05
C GLN A 91 -0.38 -18.10 8.05
N GLU A 92 0.20 -19.14 7.45
CA GLU A 92 1.24 -18.98 6.45
C GLU A 92 0.77 -18.20 5.21
N SER A 93 -0.41 -18.52 4.70
CA SER A 93 -0.99 -17.81 3.56
C SER A 93 -1.21 -16.32 3.87
N TRP A 94 -1.79 -16.05 5.04
CA TRP A 94 -1.98 -14.67 5.52
C TRP A 94 -0.66 -13.92 5.66
N TYR A 95 0.36 -14.56 6.27
CA TYR A 95 1.67 -13.95 6.46
C TYR A 95 2.40 -13.69 5.13
N LYS A 96 2.37 -14.64 4.19
CA LYS A 96 2.86 -14.43 2.82
C LYS A 96 2.21 -13.22 2.15
N GLY A 97 0.90 -13.08 2.33
CA GLY A 97 0.17 -11.90 1.85
C GLY A 97 0.59 -10.58 2.51
N LEU A 98 0.94 -10.59 3.81
CA LEU A 98 1.49 -9.41 4.50
C LEU A 98 2.86 -9.03 3.94
N VAL A 99 3.77 -10.00 3.79
CA VAL A 99 5.11 -9.78 3.22
C VAL A 99 5.01 -9.21 1.81
N SER A 100 4.21 -9.83 0.94
CA SER A 100 4.02 -9.36 -0.44
C SER A 100 3.50 -7.91 -0.50
N ARG A 101 2.55 -7.55 0.35
CA ARG A 101 2.05 -6.16 0.44
C ARG A 101 3.11 -5.20 0.94
N ALA A 102 3.92 -5.61 1.91
CA ALA A 102 4.98 -4.78 2.46
C ALA A 102 6.08 -4.51 1.41
N THR A 103 6.51 -5.53 0.67
CA THR A 103 7.50 -5.39 -0.42
C THR A 103 6.96 -4.50 -1.54
N ALA A 104 5.75 -4.73 -2.03
CA ALA A 104 5.13 -3.89 -3.05
C ALA A 104 4.98 -2.42 -2.62
N ASN A 105 4.65 -2.18 -1.34
CA ASN A 105 4.58 -0.82 -0.80
C ASN A 105 5.97 -0.16 -0.70
N ALA A 106 7.01 -0.92 -0.33
CA ALA A 106 8.39 -0.43 -0.28
C ALA A 106 8.88 -0.06 -1.69
N GLU A 107 8.64 -0.90 -2.68
CA GLU A 107 8.96 -0.66 -4.10
C GLU A 107 8.26 0.59 -4.64
N ARG A 108 6.94 0.71 -4.41
CA ARG A 108 6.18 1.91 -4.80
C ARG A 108 6.68 3.18 -4.12
N LYS A 109 7.12 3.08 -2.86
CA LYS A 109 7.69 4.21 -2.14
C LYS A 109 9.05 4.61 -2.72
N ALA A 110 9.90 3.63 -3.05
CA ALA A 110 11.19 3.84 -3.68
C ALA A 110 11.03 4.45 -5.08
N GLU A 111 10.10 3.94 -5.90
CA GLU A 111 9.77 4.49 -7.21
C GLU A 111 9.28 5.94 -7.13
N LYS A 112 8.36 6.23 -6.18
CA LYS A 112 7.92 7.61 -5.96
C LYS A 112 9.05 8.52 -5.49
N ALA A 113 9.96 8.01 -4.67
CA ALA A 113 11.12 8.79 -4.21
C ALA A 113 12.08 9.09 -5.38
N SER A 114 12.33 8.10 -6.26
CA SER A 114 13.18 8.31 -7.44
C SER A 114 12.55 9.31 -8.43
N LYS A 115 11.24 9.22 -8.68
CA LYS A 115 10.51 10.17 -9.53
C LYS A 115 10.56 11.60 -8.98
N ARG A 116 10.59 11.78 -7.66
CA ARG A 116 10.71 13.12 -7.03
C ARG A 116 12.08 13.77 -7.25
N VAL A 117 13.12 13.00 -7.51
CA VAL A 117 14.47 13.52 -7.77
C VAL A 117 14.63 13.95 -9.22
N GLN A 118 13.86 13.35 -10.15
CA GLN A 118 13.90 13.68 -11.56
C GLN A 118 13.23 15.06 -11.79
N PRO A 119 13.84 15.95 -12.56
CA PRO A 119 13.20 17.18 -12.99
C PRO A 119 12.01 16.85 -13.91
N HIS A 120 11.00 17.69 -13.88
CA HIS A 120 9.91 17.59 -14.86
C HIS A 120 10.44 17.92 -16.29
N PRO A 121 9.85 17.32 -17.33
CA PRO A 121 10.26 17.54 -18.71
C PRO A 121 9.75 18.85 -19.32
N LEU A 122 8.99 19.65 -18.57
CA LEU A 122 8.35 20.87 -19.07
C LEU A 122 9.34 22.01 -19.22
N GLU A 123 9.16 22.80 -20.29
CA GLU A 123 9.91 24.01 -20.59
C GLU A 123 9.01 25.25 -20.53
N ILE A 124 9.63 26.44 -20.40
CA ILE A 124 8.89 27.71 -20.45
C ILE A 124 8.31 27.88 -21.86
N GLY A 125 7.00 28.14 -21.92
CA GLY A 125 6.29 28.25 -23.18
C GLY A 125 5.48 27.02 -23.58
N ASP A 126 5.67 25.89 -22.87
CA ASP A 126 4.85 24.68 -23.09
C ASP A 126 3.38 24.96 -22.78
N VAL A 127 2.51 24.37 -23.57
CA VAL A 127 1.06 24.46 -23.41
C VAL A 127 0.53 23.17 -22.81
N LEU A 128 -0.14 23.30 -21.68
CA LEU A 128 -0.84 22.22 -20.99
C LEU A 128 -2.33 22.32 -21.26
N VAL A 129 -2.98 21.16 -21.36
CA VAL A 129 -4.42 21.04 -21.60
C VAL A 129 -5.06 20.34 -20.41
N ALA A 130 -6.13 20.92 -19.86
CA ALA A 130 -7.01 20.29 -18.91
C ALA A 130 -8.37 20.05 -19.54
N SER A 131 -8.84 18.80 -19.51
CA SER A 131 -10.20 18.46 -19.97
C SER A 131 -11.08 18.15 -18.76
N TRP A 132 -12.30 18.68 -18.76
CA TRP A 132 -13.25 18.48 -17.66
C TRP A 132 -14.70 18.55 -18.18
N GLY A 133 -15.64 18.09 -17.35
CA GLY A 133 -17.07 18.03 -17.64
C GLY A 133 -17.60 16.61 -17.65
N TYR A 134 -18.89 16.45 -17.43
CA TYR A 134 -19.59 15.16 -17.42
C TYR A 134 -20.44 14.97 -18.69
N ASP A 135 -21.34 15.89 -18.98
CA ASP A 135 -22.23 15.85 -20.16
C ASP A 135 -21.59 16.50 -21.39
N GLN A 136 -20.67 17.42 -21.16
CA GLN A 136 -19.93 18.14 -22.20
C GLN A 136 -18.47 18.19 -21.81
N THR A 137 -17.56 17.89 -22.75
CA THR A 137 -16.12 18.02 -22.52
C THR A 137 -15.68 19.45 -22.79
N ASN A 138 -15.16 20.10 -21.78
CA ASN A 138 -14.56 21.43 -21.86
C ASN A 138 -13.04 21.30 -21.81
N TYR A 139 -12.35 22.25 -22.45
CA TYR A 139 -10.89 22.30 -22.49
C TYR A 139 -10.42 23.67 -21.98
N ASP A 140 -9.51 23.65 -21.01
CA ASP A 140 -8.77 24.83 -20.59
C ASP A 140 -7.31 24.65 -20.95
N TYR A 141 -6.68 25.73 -21.41
CA TYR A 141 -5.28 25.73 -21.83
C TYR A 141 -4.47 26.60 -20.88
N TYR A 142 -3.29 26.13 -20.54
CA TYR A 142 -2.35 26.82 -19.66
C TYR A 142 -0.97 26.84 -20.29
N GLN A 143 -0.27 27.96 -20.17
CA GLN A 143 1.12 28.07 -20.63
C GLN A 143 2.05 28.10 -19.42
N VAL A 144 3.16 27.37 -19.49
CA VAL A 144 4.23 27.42 -18.50
C VAL A 144 4.94 28.74 -18.62
N THR A 145 4.87 29.58 -17.56
CA THR A 145 5.48 30.91 -17.54
C THR A 145 6.80 30.91 -16.79
N ARG A 146 6.98 30.04 -15.80
CA ARG A 146 8.20 29.97 -15.00
C ARG A 146 8.39 28.58 -14.41
N LEU A 147 9.66 28.15 -14.34
CA LEU A 147 10.07 26.96 -13.60
C LEU A 147 10.38 27.36 -12.15
N VAL A 148 9.63 26.82 -11.18
CA VAL A 148 9.76 27.19 -9.75
C VAL A 148 10.66 26.22 -8.99
N GLY A 149 10.88 25.03 -9.49
CA GLY A 149 11.70 24.00 -8.86
C GLY A 149 11.83 22.76 -9.72
N ARG A 150 12.26 21.66 -9.12
CA ARG A 150 12.45 20.41 -9.87
C ARG A 150 11.11 19.78 -10.33
N GLN A 151 10.00 20.05 -9.64
CA GLN A 151 8.71 19.40 -9.87
C GLN A 151 7.55 20.38 -9.92
N SER A 152 7.81 21.67 -9.90
CA SER A 152 6.78 22.70 -9.87
C SER A 152 7.04 23.72 -10.96
N VAL A 153 6.00 24.10 -11.66
CA VAL A 153 6.01 25.15 -12.66
C VAL A 153 4.90 26.15 -12.35
N GLU A 154 5.09 27.38 -12.71
CA GLU A 154 4.06 28.42 -12.71
C GLU A 154 3.37 28.38 -14.06
N ILE A 155 2.05 28.34 -14.05
CA ILE A 155 1.23 28.32 -15.27
C ILE A 155 0.24 29.47 -15.24
N ARG A 156 -0.09 29.98 -16.43
CA ARG A 156 -1.16 30.97 -16.62
C ARG A 156 -2.14 30.46 -17.66
N GLU A 157 -3.42 30.72 -17.42
CA GLU A 157 -4.49 30.35 -18.33
C GLU A 157 -4.38 31.16 -19.64
N LEU A 158 -4.45 30.44 -20.77
CA LEU A 158 -4.43 31.04 -22.09
C LEU A 158 -5.85 31.37 -22.58
N SER A 159 -5.97 32.44 -23.35
CA SER A 159 -7.14 32.67 -24.17
C SER A 159 -7.23 31.61 -25.25
N GLN A 160 -8.45 31.23 -25.61
CA GLN A 160 -8.72 30.24 -26.66
C GLN A 160 -9.62 30.83 -27.72
N GLN A 161 -9.42 30.39 -28.96
CA GLN A 161 -10.35 30.60 -30.06
C GLN A 161 -11.18 29.36 -30.22
N ALA A 162 -12.52 29.52 -30.17
CA ALA A 162 -13.46 28.44 -30.38
C ALA A 162 -14.18 28.65 -31.69
N ALA A 163 -14.36 27.58 -32.47
CA ALA A 163 -15.13 27.54 -33.68
C ALA A 163 -16.18 26.43 -33.57
N GLU A 164 -17.45 26.77 -33.80
CA GLU A 164 -18.52 25.75 -33.89
C GLU A 164 -18.40 25.00 -35.21
N THR A 165 -18.28 23.67 -35.11
CA THR A 165 -18.14 22.79 -36.29
C THR A 165 -19.41 21.98 -36.56
N GLY A 166 -20.39 21.97 -35.66
CA GLY A 166 -21.66 21.26 -35.79
C GLY A 166 -22.58 21.45 -34.59
N PHE A 167 -23.71 20.75 -34.60
CA PHE A 167 -24.65 20.77 -33.48
C PHE A 167 -24.01 20.20 -32.21
N LEU A 168 -23.86 21.04 -31.20
CA LEU A 168 -23.20 20.72 -29.93
C LEU A 168 -21.72 20.25 -30.05
N GLN A 169 -21.07 20.59 -31.15
CA GLN A 169 -19.66 20.29 -31.41
C GLN A 169 -18.90 21.55 -31.78
N GLY A 170 -17.72 21.72 -31.18
CA GLY A 170 -16.84 22.83 -31.48
C GLY A 170 -15.37 22.41 -31.34
N GLU A 171 -14.52 23.11 -32.04
CA GLU A 171 -13.07 23.01 -31.90
C GLU A 171 -12.56 24.22 -31.15
N CYS A 172 -11.58 24.03 -30.25
CA CYS A 172 -10.92 25.12 -29.58
C CYS A 172 -9.40 25.00 -29.69
N VAL A 173 -8.75 26.13 -29.94
CA VAL A 173 -7.30 26.20 -30.11
C VAL A 173 -6.74 27.29 -29.15
N PRO A 174 -5.66 26.98 -28.41
CA PRO A 174 -5.03 27.96 -27.56
C PRO A 174 -4.28 29.05 -28.35
N VAL A 175 -4.38 30.27 -27.89
CA VAL A 175 -3.60 31.39 -28.45
C VAL A 175 -2.37 31.61 -27.57
N LYS A 176 -1.20 31.13 -28.03
CA LYS A 176 0.04 31.26 -27.29
C LYS A 176 0.39 32.72 -27.00
N GLY A 177 0.76 33.00 -25.74
CA GLY A 177 1.16 34.34 -25.30
C GLY A 177 0.02 35.27 -24.98
N PHE A 178 -1.25 34.88 -25.23
CA PHE A 178 -2.42 35.67 -24.83
C PHE A 178 -3.07 35.05 -23.61
N PHE A 179 -2.93 35.70 -22.48
CA PHE A 179 -3.41 35.21 -21.22
C PHE A 179 -4.81 35.72 -20.91
N LYS A 180 -5.64 34.87 -20.30
CA LYS A 180 -6.99 35.24 -19.89
C LYS A 180 -6.94 36.23 -18.75
N GLY A 181 -7.68 37.36 -18.89
CA GLY A 181 -7.74 38.41 -17.87
C GLY A 181 -6.64 39.47 -17.99
N GLU A 182 -5.83 39.48 -19.04
CA GLU A 182 -5.04 40.65 -19.41
C GLU A 182 -5.84 41.54 -20.38
N PRO A 183 -5.80 42.83 -20.14
CA PRO A 183 -6.49 43.82 -21.01
C PRO A 183 -5.89 43.88 -22.41
#